data_34fd8255bb747ca2b95827b99af06898
#
_entry.id   34fd8255bb747ca2b95827b99af06898
#
_cell.length_a   1.000
_cell.length_b   1.000
_cell.length_c   1.000
_cell.angle_alpha   90.00
_cell.angle_beta   90.00
_cell.angle_gamma   90.00
#
_symmetry.space_group_name_H-M   'P 1'
#
loop_
_entity.id
_entity.type
_entity.pdbx_description
1 polymer ?
#
loop_
_entity_poly.entity_id
_entity_poly.type
_entity_poly.pdbx_seq_one_letter_code
_entity_poly.pdbx_strand_id
1 'polypeptide(L)'
;MKDGRGGKWANASLINGYSHYNDNIPHDEYSKWQKDCMTEMLRLIKDDGAIFYNHKWRVQAGLLQDRQDIVIDFPIRQIIIWRRKGGINFNKGYFLPTYEVIYLIAKPKFKLAPKANAHGDVWEFTQEMKNEHPAPFPVQLIDRIICSTNAQIVLDPFMGSGTTAITAMGNKRDYIGIDLSPDYCKLAKEGDLGVTLKGRAFRTRFFAPIVAKRAQTIASIPNAIAA
;
A
#
# COMPACT_ATOMS: atom_id res chain seq x y z
N MET A 1 16.06 -27.63 4.67
CA MET A 1 15.58 -26.71 5.71
C MET A 1 14.13 -26.38 5.38
N LYS A 2 13.19 -26.52 6.31
CA LYS A 2 11.80 -26.11 6.08
C LYS A 2 11.81 -24.58 5.99
N ASP A 3 11.44 -24.05 4.84
CA ASP A 3 11.24 -22.63 4.63
C ASP A 3 10.28 -22.10 5.70
N GLY A 4 10.68 -21.07 6.42
CA GLY A 4 9.96 -20.52 7.58
C GLY A 4 8.64 -19.81 7.22
N ARG A 5 7.84 -20.40 6.34
CA ARG A 5 6.46 -19.97 6.10
C ARG A 5 5.66 -20.29 7.35
N GLY A 6 5.25 -19.25 8.06
CA GLY A 6 4.34 -19.37 9.19
C GLY A 6 3.19 -20.30 8.86
N GLY A 7 2.84 -21.17 9.81
CA GLY A 7 1.89 -22.25 9.61
C GLY A 7 0.67 -21.83 8.80
N LYS A 8 0.46 -22.48 7.66
CA LYS A 8 -0.72 -22.28 6.83
C LYS A 8 -1.92 -22.77 7.63
N TRP A 9 -2.71 -21.85 8.14
CA TRP A 9 -4.01 -22.19 8.68
C TRP A 9 -4.89 -22.70 7.54
N ALA A 10 -5.60 -23.81 7.76
CA ALA A 10 -6.41 -24.48 6.74
C ALA A 10 -7.45 -23.57 6.04
N ASN A 11 -7.79 -22.43 6.65
CA ASN A 11 -8.75 -21.45 6.16
C ASN A 11 -8.14 -20.06 5.94
N ALA A 12 -6.82 -19.95 5.78
CA ALA A 12 -6.21 -18.67 5.47
C ALA A 12 -6.56 -18.26 4.02
N SER A 13 -7.05 -17.03 3.83
CA SER A 13 -7.46 -16.49 2.51
C SER A 13 -6.34 -16.49 1.47
N LEU A 14 -5.07 -16.55 1.87
CA LEU A 14 -3.89 -16.63 1.00
C LEU A 14 -3.15 -17.98 1.12
N ILE A 15 -3.87 -19.08 1.42
CA ILE A 15 -3.22 -20.39 1.56
C ILE A 15 -2.47 -20.85 0.30
N ASN A 16 -2.92 -20.40 -0.87
CA ASN A 16 -2.34 -20.68 -2.19
C ASN A 16 -1.58 -19.50 -2.81
N GLY A 17 -1.35 -18.41 -2.03
CA GLY A 17 -0.78 -17.16 -2.55
C GLY A 17 -1.76 -16.36 -3.41
N TYR A 18 -1.25 -15.42 -4.19
CA TYR A 18 -2.04 -14.63 -5.14
C TYR A 18 -2.21 -15.39 -6.46
N SER A 19 -3.41 -15.40 -7.02
CA SER A 19 -3.75 -16.15 -8.24
C SER A 19 -3.00 -15.66 -9.49
N HIS A 20 -2.61 -14.40 -9.52
CA HIS A 20 -2.00 -13.75 -10.69
C HIS A 20 -0.54 -13.31 -10.46
N TYR A 21 0.05 -13.65 -9.33
CA TYR A 21 1.41 -13.27 -8.98
C TYR A 21 2.12 -14.37 -8.19
N ASN A 22 3.34 -14.71 -8.62
CA ASN A 22 4.21 -15.58 -7.83
C ASN A 22 4.90 -14.74 -6.74
N ASP A 23 4.42 -14.85 -5.51
CA ASP A 23 4.98 -14.19 -4.32
C ASP A 23 6.18 -14.92 -3.70
N ASN A 24 6.61 -16.03 -4.34
CA ASN A 24 7.76 -16.84 -3.91
C ASN A 24 9.01 -16.52 -4.75
N ILE A 25 9.33 -15.25 -4.89
CA ILE A 25 10.57 -14.80 -5.55
C ILE A 25 11.71 -14.65 -4.53
N PRO A 26 12.98 -14.78 -4.93
CA PRO A 26 14.14 -14.52 -4.09
C PRO A 26 14.09 -13.12 -3.48
N HIS A 27 14.68 -12.97 -2.30
CA HIS A 27 14.60 -11.71 -1.54
C HIS A 27 15.27 -10.54 -2.27
N ASP A 28 16.38 -10.77 -2.90
CA ASP A 28 17.13 -9.78 -3.67
C ASP A 28 16.36 -9.32 -4.92
N GLU A 29 15.71 -10.23 -5.62
CA GLU A 29 14.82 -9.91 -6.74
C GLU A 29 13.60 -9.10 -6.26
N TYR A 30 13.01 -9.49 -5.12
CA TYR A 30 11.91 -8.74 -4.51
C TYR A 30 12.33 -7.32 -4.14
N SER A 31 13.46 -7.17 -3.45
CA SER A 31 13.98 -5.86 -3.04
C SER A 31 14.30 -4.98 -4.25
N LYS A 32 14.93 -5.55 -5.28
CA LYS A 32 15.20 -4.84 -6.52
C LYS A 32 13.91 -4.37 -7.19
N TRP A 33 12.93 -5.25 -7.34
CA TRP A 33 11.65 -4.90 -7.96
C TRP A 33 10.92 -3.80 -7.19
N GLN A 34 10.93 -3.85 -5.85
CA GLN A 34 10.34 -2.79 -5.02
C GLN A 34 11.06 -1.45 -5.22
N LYS A 35 12.40 -1.46 -5.27
CA LYS A 35 13.20 -0.25 -5.56
C LYS A 35 12.86 0.34 -6.94
N ASP A 36 12.75 -0.51 -7.96
CA ASP A 36 12.40 -0.07 -9.31
C ASP A 36 11.00 0.60 -9.32
N CYS A 37 10.00 0.02 -8.63
CA CYS A 37 8.68 0.61 -8.48
C CYS A 37 8.73 1.95 -7.74
N MET A 38 9.48 2.03 -6.63
CA MET A 38 9.64 3.25 -5.84
C MET A 38 10.32 4.37 -6.65
N THR A 39 11.34 4.02 -7.44
CA THR A 39 12.04 4.95 -8.32
C THR A 39 11.07 5.57 -9.34
N GLU A 40 10.24 4.74 -9.97
CA GLU A 40 9.25 5.23 -10.93
C GLU A 40 8.15 6.08 -10.24
N MET A 41 7.67 5.66 -9.07
CA MET A 41 6.73 6.49 -8.29
C MET A 41 7.33 7.83 -7.94
N LEU A 42 8.59 7.87 -7.46
CA LEU A 42 9.27 9.12 -7.11
C LEU A 42 9.50 10.03 -8.35
N ARG A 43 9.72 9.44 -9.54
CA ARG A 43 9.81 10.17 -10.80
C ARG A 43 8.49 10.84 -11.17
N LEU A 44 7.37 10.16 -10.94
CA LEU A 44 6.03 10.58 -11.35
C LEU A 44 5.41 11.64 -10.44
N ILE A 45 5.68 11.59 -9.14
CA ILE A 45 5.10 12.56 -8.21
C ILE A 45 5.64 13.96 -8.49
N LYS A 46 4.80 14.98 -8.24
CA LYS A 46 5.18 16.40 -8.36
C LYS A 46 6.29 16.77 -7.38
N ASP A 47 6.89 17.94 -7.54
CA ASP A 47 7.93 18.45 -6.64
C ASP A 47 7.48 18.62 -5.18
N ASP A 48 6.19 18.76 -4.96
CA ASP A 48 5.52 18.83 -3.67
C ASP A 48 4.79 17.52 -3.29
N GLY A 49 5.07 16.44 -4.01
CA GLY A 49 4.47 15.13 -3.81
C GLY A 49 5.18 14.28 -2.77
N ALA A 50 4.47 13.24 -2.32
CA ALA A 50 4.98 12.23 -1.39
C ALA A 50 4.47 10.83 -1.73
N ILE A 51 5.18 9.83 -1.22
CA ILE A 51 4.83 8.42 -1.23
C ILE A 51 4.65 7.98 0.22
N PHE A 52 3.55 7.32 0.51
CA PHE A 52 3.33 6.62 1.79
C PHE A 52 3.50 5.14 1.52
N TYR A 53 4.70 4.62 1.78
CA TYR A 53 5.05 3.24 1.51
C TYR A 53 4.83 2.38 2.75
N ASN A 54 3.77 1.57 2.75
CA ASN A 54 3.51 0.62 3.84
C ASN A 54 4.27 -0.68 3.61
N HIS A 55 5.02 -1.11 4.62
CA HIS A 55 5.62 -2.43 4.64
C HIS A 55 5.65 -3.02 6.06
N LYS A 56 5.12 -4.22 6.19
CA LYS A 56 5.16 -4.94 7.46
C LYS A 56 6.58 -5.41 7.77
N TRP A 57 7.13 -4.98 8.88
CA TRP A 57 8.32 -5.60 9.44
C TRP A 57 7.98 -6.99 9.98
N ARG A 58 8.85 -7.93 9.81
CA ARG A 58 8.64 -9.30 10.26
C ARG A 58 9.93 -9.91 10.79
N VAL A 59 9.80 -10.90 11.65
CA VAL A 59 10.93 -11.73 12.08
C VAL A 59 10.97 -12.97 11.17
N GLN A 60 12.09 -13.18 10.50
CA GLN A 60 12.34 -14.33 9.64
C GLN A 60 13.68 -14.95 10.01
N ALA A 61 13.74 -16.28 10.19
CA ALA A 61 14.91 -16.99 10.66
C ALA A 61 15.49 -16.43 11.97
N GLY A 62 14.62 -15.91 12.87
CA GLY A 62 15.02 -15.31 14.15
C GLY A 62 15.53 -13.87 14.09
N LEU A 63 15.61 -13.26 12.90
CA LEU A 63 16.12 -11.90 12.71
C LEU A 63 15.03 -10.97 12.17
N LEU A 64 15.08 -9.71 12.61
CA LEU A 64 14.20 -8.66 12.13
C LEU A 64 14.50 -8.35 10.65
N GLN A 65 13.44 -8.26 9.86
CA GLN A 65 13.45 -7.76 8.49
C GLN A 65 12.72 -6.42 8.47
N ASP A 66 13.45 -5.32 8.55
CA ASP A 66 12.93 -3.95 8.67
C ASP A 66 12.76 -3.23 7.32
N ARG A 67 13.17 -3.88 6.24
CA ARG A 67 13.04 -3.37 4.86
C ARG A 67 13.85 -2.11 4.56
N GLN A 68 14.85 -1.80 5.35
CA GLN A 68 15.80 -0.75 4.99
C GLN A 68 16.51 -1.02 3.66
N ASP A 69 16.73 -2.31 3.35
CA ASP A 69 17.24 -2.77 2.07
C ASP A 69 16.46 -2.24 0.86
N ILE A 70 15.17 -1.92 1.02
CA ILE A 70 14.32 -1.35 -0.04
C ILE A 70 14.37 0.17 -0.03
N VAL A 71 14.31 0.80 1.14
CA VAL A 71 13.98 2.23 1.25
C VAL A 71 15.19 3.15 1.50
N ILE A 72 16.37 2.60 1.80
CA ILE A 72 17.54 3.39 2.22
C ILE A 72 18.00 4.43 1.18
N ASP A 73 17.76 4.16 -0.11
CA ASP A 73 18.20 5.04 -1.20
C ASP A 73 17.19 6.17 -1.50
N PHE A 74 16.06 6.22 -0.78
CA PHE A 74 14.99 7.18 -1.02
C PHE A 74 14.95 8.27 0.06
N PRO A 75 14.40 9.45 -0.25
CA PRO A 75 14.32 10.58 0.69
C PRO A 75 13.24 10.35 1.76
N ILE A 76 13.50 9.42 2.68
CA ILE A 76 12.62 9.15 3.82
C ILE A 76 12.58 10.39 4.70
N ARG A 77 11.39 10.94 4.92
CA ARG A 77 11.18 12.08 5.80
C ARG A 77 10.79 11.68 7.20
N GLN A 78 9.96 10.63 7.31
CA GLN A 78 9.46 10.16 8.60
C GLN A 78 9.03 8.70 8.51
N ILE A 79 9.08 8.00 9.63
CA ILE A 79 8.44 6.71 9.85
C ILE A 79 7.14 6.95 10.62
N ILE A 80 6.04 6.37 10.14
CA ILE A 80 4.74 6.38 10.78
C ILE A 80 4.42 4.95 11.20
N ILE A 81 3.98 4.76 12.42
CA ILE A 81 3.61 3.46 12.96
C ILE A 81 2.09 3.29 12.88
N TRP A 82 1.64 2.35 12.05
CA TRP A 82 0.26 1.93 12.09
C TRP A 82 0.08 0.82 13.12
N ARG A 83 -0.43 1.17 14.30
CA ARG A 83 -0.76 0.24 15.35
C ARG A 83 -2.06 -0.50 15.04
N ARG A 84 -2.01 -1.81 15.11
CA ARG A 84 -3.16 -2.71 14.92
C ARG A 84 -3.55 -3.35 16.24
N LYS A 85 -4.83 -3.66 16.40
CA LYS A 85 -5.33 -4.44 17.54
C LYS A 85 -5.43 -5.93 17.17
N GLY A 86 -5.22 -6.79 18.14
CA GLY A 86 -5.40 -8.23 18.04
C GLY A 86 -4.23 -8.98 17.42
N GLY A 87 -4.41 -10.28 17.32
CA GLY A 87 -3.45 -11.25 16.84
C GLY A 87 -3.08 -12.28 17.90
N ILE A 88 -2.46 -13.37 17.46
CA ILE A 88 -1.96 -14.43 18.33
C ILE A 88 -0.50 -14.67 17.94
N ASN A 89 0.37 -14.81 18.92
CA ASN A 89 1.77 -15.16 18.72
C ASN A 89 2.08 -16.49 19.41
N PHE A 90 2.41 -17.48 18.63
CA PHE A 90 2.87 -18.78 19.17
C PHE A 90 4.39 -18.87 19.29
N ASN A 91 5.11 -17.89 18.76
CA ASN A 91 6.57 -17.86 18.86
C ASN A 91 7.01 -17.31 20.22
N LYS A 92 7.86 -18.07 20.93
CA LYS A 92 8.38 -17.69 22.24
C LYS A 92 9.61 -16.77 22.17
N GLY A 93 10.16 -16.54 21.00
CA GLY A 93 11.40 -15.78 20.78
C GLY A 93 11.20 -14.28 20.57
N TYR A 94 9.96 -13.81 20.37
CA TYR A 94 9.65 -12.39 20.19
C TYR A 94 8.22 -12.05 20.58
N PHE A 95 7.96 -10.79 20.86
CA PHE A 95 6.62 -10.30 21.21
C PHE A 95 5.67 -10.33 20.03
N LEU A 96 4.36 -10.32 20.30
CA LEU A 96 3.31 -10.22 19.26
C LEU A 96 3.50 -8.94 18.44
N PRO A 97 3.74 -9.04 17.12
CA PRO A 97 3.82 -7.86 16.25
C PRO A 97 2.44 -7.19 16.12
N THR A 98 2.30 -5.99 16.67
CA THR A 98 1.04 -5.23 16.70
C THR A 98 1.08 -3.97 15.85
N TYR A 99 2.07 -3.81 14.97
CA TYR A 99 2.17 -2.64 14.11
C TYR A 99 2.64 -2.99 12.70
N GLU A 100 2.41 -2.08 11.79
CA GLU A 100 3.05 -1.99 10.50
C GLU A 100 3.73 -0.63 10.36
N VAL A 101 4.68 -0.55 9.44
CA VAL A 101 5.46 0.67 9.22
C VAL A 101 5.05 1.31 7.91
N ILE A 102 4.85 2.63 7.94
CA ILE A 102 4.63 3.44 6.77
C ILE A 102 5.79 4.43 6.66
N TYR A 103 6.53 4.36 5.57
CA TYR A 103 7.60 5.30 5.26
C TYR A 103 7.01 6.48 4.49
N LEU A 104 7.11 7.67 5.06
CA LEU A 104 6.83 8.91 4.35
C LEU A 104 8.07 9.30 3.55
N ILE A 105 8.03 9.07 2.25
CA ILE A 105 9.08 9.42 1.30
C ILE A 105 8.60 10.63 0.50
N ALA A 106 9.31 11.75 0.57
CA ALA A 106 8.77 12.98 0.04
C ALA A 106 9.83 13.84 -0.68
N LYS A 107 9.41 14.47 -1.77
CA LYS A 107 10.24 15.47 -2.46
C LYS A 107 10.46 16.72 -1.60
N PRO A 108 11.49 17.52 -1.90
CA PRO A 108 11.91 18.63 -1.02
C PRO A 108 10.82 19.66 -0.73
N LYS A 109 9.94 19.95 -1.70
CA LYS A 109 8.88 20.95 -1.56
C LYS A 109 7.61 20.42 -0.88
N PHE A 110 7.54 19.12 -0.56
CA PHE A 110 6.39 18.52 0.11
C PHE A 110 6.12 19.19 1.46
N LYS A 111 4.86 19.51 1.69
CA LYS A 111 4.32 19.97 2.97
C LYS A 111 3.02 19.25 3.26
N LEU A 112 2.82 18.90 4.52
CA LEU A 112 1.54 18.39 4.98
C LEU A 112 0.43 19.44 4.76
N ALA A 113 -0.79 18.96 4.61
CA ALA A 113 -1.97 19.81 4.60
C ALA A 113 -2.10 20.57 5.94
N PRO A 114 -2.78 21.74 5.95
CA PRO A 114 -2.98 22.52 7.18
C PRO A 114 -3.54 21.66 8.30
N LYS A 115 -2.95 21.79 9.50
CA LYS A 115 -3.27 21.06 10.73
C LYS A 115 -2.94 19.55 10.71
N ALA A 116 -2.53 18.95 9.59
CA ALA A 116 -2.19 17.53 9.55
C ALA A 116 -0.96 17.20 10.42
N ASN A 117 -0.06 18.16 10.59
CA ASN A 117 1.10 18.05 11.49
C ASN A 117 0.74 17.98 12.99
N ALA A 118 -0.53 18.21 13.36
CA ALA A 118 -0.99 18.02 14.74
C ALA A 118 -1.25 16.54 15.07
N HIS A 119 -1.32 15.66 14.06
CA HIS A 119 -1.39 14.23 14.29
C HIS A 119 0.00 13.71 14.68
N GLY A 120 0.05 12.86 15.72
CA GLY A 120 1.27 12.10 16.03
C GLY A 120 1.59 11.10 14.92
N ASP A 121 2.74 10.47 15.02
CA ASP A 121 3.25 9.48 14.06
C ASP A 121 2.93 8.02 14.43
N VAL A 122 2.18 7.82 15.52
CA VAL A 122 1.60 6.52 15.89
C VAL A 122 0.09 6.57 15.65
N TRP A 123 -0.37 5.85 14.65
CA TRP A 123 -1.77 5.83 14.23
C TRP A 123 -2.43 4.52 14.62
N GLU A 124 -3.56 4.58 15.30
CA GLU A 124 -4.31 3.41 15.72
C GLU A 124 -5.55 3.25 14.86
N PHE A 125 -5.53 2.25 13.98
CA PHE A 125 -6.68 1.88 13.15
C PHE A 125 -6.86 0.38 13.18
N THR A 126 -8.10 -0.07 13.41
CA THR A 126 -8.44 -1.50 13.42
C THR A 126 -8.49 -2.01 11.98
N GLN A 127 -7.87 -3.16 11.74
CA GLN A 127 -7.93 -3.84 10.46
C GLN A 127 -9.37 -4.27 10.15
N GLU A 128 -9.80 -4.13 8.91
CA GLU A 128 -11.10 -4.63 8.47
C GLU A 128 -11.08 -6.16 8.39
N MET A 129 -12.05 -6.81 9.06
CA MET A 129 -12.09 -8.27 9.21
C MET A 129 -13.01 -8.99 8.21
N LYS A 130 -13.81 -8.24 7.43
CA LYS A 130 -14.83 -8.80 6.52
C LYS A 130 -14.73 -8.14 5.15
N ASN A 131 -13.67 -8.42 4.42
CA ASN A 131 -13.48 -7.95 3.06
C ASN A 131 -13.09 -9.14 2.18
N GLU A 132 -13.51 -9.16 0.94
CA GLU A 132 -13.14 -10.19 -0.03
C GLU A 132 -11.64 -10.17 -0.36
N HIS A 133 -10.98 -9.03 -0.16
CA HIS A 133 -9.52 -8.93 -0.27
C HIS A 133 -8.86 -9.46 1.01
N PRO A 134 -7.82 -10.31 0.91
CA PRO A 134 -7.20 -10.97 2.06
C PRO A 134 -6.47 -10.03 3.04
N ALA A 135 -6.14 -8.82 2.62
CA ALA A 135 -5.41 -7.83 3.44
C ALA A 135 -5.80 -6.39 3.06
N PRO A 136 -7.06 -5.97 3.23
CA PRO A 136 -7.47 -4.61 2.90
C PRO A 136 -6.92 -3.61 3.92
N PHE A 137 -6.56 -2.42 3.47
CA PHE A 137 -6.31 -1.30 4.37
C PHE A 137 -7.62 -0.83 5.02
N PRO A 138 -7.60 -0.39 6.29
CA PRO A 138 -8.73 0.34 6.86
C PRO A 138 -8.95 1.64 6.08
N VAL A 139 -10.21 1.93 5.76
CA VAL A 139 -10.59 3.19 5.09
C VAL A 139 -10.07 4.40 5.85
N GLN A 140 -10.15 4.38 7.18
CA GLN A 140 -9.69 5.48 8.05
C GLN A 140 -8.18 5.73 7.96
N LEU A 141 -7.36 4.70 7.71
CA LEU A 141 -5.92 4.85 7.50
C LEU A 141 -5.65 5.60 6.21
N ILE A 142 -6.27 5.17 5.12
CA ILE A 142 -6.12 5.80 3.80
C ILE A 142 -6.69 7.21 3.80
N ASP A 143 -7.83 7.41 4.45
CA ASP A 143 -8.44 8.74 4.61
C ASP A 143 -7.48 9.71 5.32
N ARG A 144 -6.85 9.27 6.41
CA ARG A 144 -5.84 10.08 7.09
C ARG A 144 -4.65 10.43 6.18
N ILE A 145 -4.13 9.47 5.41
CA ILE A 145 -3.05 9.72 4.46
C ILE A 145 -3.47 10.78 3.44
N ILE A 146 -4.61 10.60 2.79
CA ILE A 146 -5.09 11.51 1.74
C ILE A 146 -5.35 12.91 2.31
N CYS A 147 -6.06 13.00 3.44
CA CYS A 147 -6.37 14.27 4.11
C CYS A 147 -5.13 14.97 4.67
N SER A 148 -4.03 14.24 4.91
CA SER A 148 -2.75 14.83 5.33
C SER A 148 -1.98 15.48 4.18
N THR A 149 -2.48 15.41 2.95
CA THR A 149 -1.82 15.97 1.76
C THR A 149 -2.74 16.96 1.04
N ASN A 150 -2.14 17.81 0.20
CA ASN A 150 -2.86 18.68 -0.73
C ASN A 150 -2.99 18.03 -2.12
N ALA A 151 -2.79 16.73 -2.21
CA ALA A 151 -2.82 15.97 -3.45
C ALA A 151 -4.16 16.09 -4.17
N GLN A 152 -4.14 16.36 -5.48
CA GLN A 152 -5.34 16.34 -6.32
C GLN A 152 -5.52 14.98 -7.00
N ILE A 153 -4.43 14.25 -7.21
CA ILE A 153 -4.40 12.94 -7.85
C ILE A 153 -3.69 11.97 -6.91
N VAL A 154 -4.31 10.83 -6.66
CA VAL A 154 -3.76 9.72 -5.87
C VAL A 154 -3.43 8.58 -6.82
N LEU A 155 -2.23 8.02 -6.72
CA LEU A 155 -1.80 6.83 -7.47
C LEU A 155 -1.59 5.67 -6.50
N ASP A 156 -2.27 4.55 -6.75
CA ASP A 156 -2.02 3.28 -6.07
C ASP A 156 -1.62 2.22 -7.11
N PRO A 157 -0.33 1.86 -7.18
CA PRO A 157 0.16 0.88 -8.14
C PRO A 157 -0.11 -0.58 -7.74
N PHE A 158 -0.69 -0.81 -6.55
CA PHE A 158 -1.01 -2.12 -6.00
C PHE A 158 -2.43 -2.12 -5.41
N MET A 159 -3.38 -1.64 -6.20
CA MET A 159 -4.71 -1.22 -5.81
C MET A 159 -5.53 -2.28 -5.06
N GLY A 160 -5.35 -3.59 -5.37
CA GLY A 160 -6.17 -4.66 -4.79
C GLY A 160 -7.67 -4.40 -5.02
N SER A 161 -8.46 -4.52 -3.95
CA SER A 161 -9.91 -4.30 -3.98
C SER A 161 -10.34 -2.83 -4.13
N GLY A 162 -9.40 -1.87 -4.12
CA GLY A 162 -9.71 -0.47 -4.42
C GLY A 162 -10.04 0.41 -3.21
N THR A 163 -9.62 0.06 -2.00
CA THR A 163 -9.83 0.90 -0.81
C THR A 163 -9.29 2.32 -1.01
N THR A 164 -8.09 2.45 -1.60
CA THR A 164 -7.49 3.75 -1.91
C THR A 164 -8.34 4.54 -2.91
N ALA A 165 -8.89 3.88 -3.93
CA ALA A 165 -9.74 4.49 -4.95
C ALA A 165 -10.99 5.13 -4.33
N ILE A 166 -11.72 4.33 -3.55
CA ILE A 166 -12.98 4.77 -2.92
C ILE A 166 -12.71 5.92 -1.95
N THR A 167 -11.65 5.81 -1.16
CA THR A 167 -11.28 6.85 -0.21
C THR A 167 -10.85 8.15 -0.91
N ALA A 168 -10.10 8.06 -2.01
CA ALA A 168 -9.73 9.22 -2.83
C ALA A 168 -10.97 9.91 -3.41
N MET A 169 -11.89 9.15 -3.98
CA MET A 169 -13.16 9.66 -4.51
C MET A 169 -14.01 10.31 -3.42
N GLY A 170 -14.13 9.70 -2.24
CA GLY A 170 -14.83 10.28 -1.08
C GLY A 170 -14.25 11.63 -0.68
N ASN A 171 -12.95 11.81 -0.80
CA ASN A 171 -12.23 13.06 -0.55
C ASN A 171 -12.16 13.99 -1.79
N LYS A 172 -12.93 13.72 -2.85
CA LYS A 172 -12.98 14.52 -4.08
C LYS A 172 -11.60 14.65 -4.76
N ARG A 173 -10.80 13.58 -4.72
CA ARG A 173 -9.51 13.48 -5.40
C ARG A 173 -9.64 12.61 -6.64
N ASP A 174 -8.91 12.94 -7.67
CA ASP A 174 -8.71 12.06 -8.82
C ASP A 174 -7.88 10.84 -8.40
N TYR A 175 -8.10 9.72 -9.09
CA TYR A 175 -7.46 8.47 -8.72
C TYR A 175 -6.94 7.71 -9.94
N ILE A 176 -5.77 7.08 -9.78
CA ILE A 176 -5.18 6.15 -10.73
C ILE A 176 -4.84 4.87 -9.98
N GLY A 177 -5.49 3.76 -10.33
CA GLY A 177 -5.25 2.44 -9.75
C GLY A 177 -4.64 1.48 -10.75
N ILE A 178 -3.69 0.67 -10.29
CA ILE A 178 -3.04 -0.37 -11.10
C ILE A 178 -3.09 -1.67 -10.31
N ASP A 179 -3.58 -2.74 -10.93
CA ASP A 179 -3.53 -4.08 -10.39
C ASP A 179 -3.23 -5.12 -11.48
N LEU A 180 -2.64 -6.25 -11.10
CA LEU A 180 -2.37 -7.37 -12.00
C LEU A 180 -3.61 -8.20 -12.25
N SER A 181 -4.52 -8.27 -11.29
CA SER A 181 -5.75 -9.04 -11.37
C SER A 181 -6.82 -8.27 -12.10
N PRO A 182 -7.31 -8.75 -13.26
CA PRO A 182 -8.49 -8.18 -13.90
C PRO A 182 -9.73 -8.19 -13.02
N ASP A 183 -9.84 -9.21 -12.14
CA ASP A 183 -10.96 -9.37 -11.21
C ASP A 183 -10.94 -8.25 -10.15
N TYR A 184 -9.78 -7.93 -9.57
CA TYR A 184 -9.66 -6.78 -8.67
C TYR A 184 -9.91 -5.45 -9.39
N CYS A 185 -9.45 -5.30 -10.63
CA CYS A 185 -9.78 -4.13 -11.43
C CYS A 185 -11.28 -3.99 -11.69
N LYS A 186 -11.99 -5.11 -11.90
CA LYS A 186 -13.44 -5.15 -12.05
C LYS A 186 -14.15 -4.79 -10.74
N LEU A 187 -13.76 -5.44 -9.64
CA LEU A 187 -14.30 -5.21 -8.30
C LEU A 187 -14.20 -3.72 -7.90
N ALA A 188 -13.02 -3.14 -8.10
CA ALA A 188 -12.78 -1.73 -7.81
C ALA A 188 -13.63 -0.77 -8.67
N LYS A 189 -13.97 -1.16 -9.92
CA LYS A 189 -14.85 -0.37 -10.81
C LYS A 189 -16.31 -0.46 -10.41
N GLU A 190 -16.77 -1.63 -10.02
CA GLU A 190 -18.17 -1.90 -9.69
C GLU A 190 -18.57 -1.33 -8.32
N GLY A 191 -17.60 -0.90 -7.52
CA GLY A 191 -17.86 -0.23 -6.23
C GLY A 191 -18.43 -1.17 -5.17
N ASP A 192 -18.11 -2.46 -5.25
CA ASP A 192 -18.67 -3.52 -4.41
C ASP A 192 -18.29 -3.44 -2.91
N LEU A 193 -17.59 -2.39 -2.51
CA LEU A 193 -17.35 -2.03 -1.11
C LEU A 193 -18.58 -1.35 -0.45
N GLY A 194 -19.77 -1.50 -1.03
CA GLY A 194 -21.04 -1.00 -0.43
C GLY A 194 -21.23 0.50 -0.47
N VAL A 195 -20.38 1.24 -1.16
CA VAL A 195 -20.51 2.69 -1.33
C VAL A 195 -20.99 3.00 -2.76
N THR A 196 -22.28 3.20 -2.92
CA THR A 196 -22.83 3.70 -4.18
C THR A 196 -22.39 5.15 -4.38
N LEU A 197 -21.36 5.36 -5.18
CA LEU A 197 -20.87 6.69 -5.53
C LEU A 197 -21.84 7.36 -6.52
N LYS A 198 -22.87 8.06 -6.01
CA LYS A 198 -23.70 8.96 -6.79
C LYS A 198 -22.96 10.30 -6.93
N GLY A 199 -22.37 10.55 -8.08
CA GLY A 199 -21.92 11.88 -8.46
C GLY A 199 -20.60 11.92 -9.23
N ARG A 200 -20.58 12.71 -10.29
CA ARG A 200 -19.50 13.10 -11.24
C ARG A 200 -18.49 12.00 -11.59
N ALA A 201 -18.45 11.64 -12.85
CA ALA A 201 -17.42 10.77 -13.43
C ALA A 201 -16.04 11.41 -13.22
N PHE A 202 -15.35 11.03 -12.14
CA PHE A 202 -13.93 11.30 -12.00
C PHE A 202 -13.17 10.44 -13.02
N ARG A 203 -12.06 10.94 -13.54
CA ARG A 203 -11.20 10.19 -14.47
C ARG A 203 -10.53 9.04 -13.72
N THR A 204 -11.27 7.96 -13.54
CA THR A 204 -10.72 6.72 -12.98
C THR A 204 -10.09 5.94 -14.13
N ARG A 205 -8.79 5.68 -14.06
CA ARG A 205 -8.08 4.84 -15.02
C ARG A 205 -7.61 3.59 -14.30
N PHE A 206 -8.15 2.45 -14.67
CA PHE A 206 -7.68 1.15 -14.22
C PHE A 206 -6.86 0.53 -15.34
N PHE A 207 -5.68 0.06 -15.00
CA PHE A 207 -4.81 -0.66 -15.91
C PHE A 207 -4.65 -2.09 -15.40
N ALA A 208 -4.84 -3.07 -16.25
CA ALA A 208 -4.48 -4.46 -16.02
C ALA A 208 -3.14 -4.73 -16.71
N PRO A 209 -1.99 -4.60 -16.04
CA PRO A 209 -0.70 -4.75 -16.68
C PRO A 209 -0.28 -6.20 -16.77
N ILE A 210 0.44 -6.54 -17.83
CA ILE A 210 1.16 -7.81 -17.97
C ILE A 210 2.34 -7.80 -16.97
N VAL A 211 2.51 -8.90 -16.25
CA VAL A 211 3.36 -9.09 -15.05
C VAL A 211 4.79 -8.51 -15.12
N ALA A 212 5.42 -8.50 -16.28
CA ALA A 212 6.80 -8.03 -16.47
C ALA A 212 6.95 -6.51 -16.58
N LYS A 213 5.87 -5.71 -16.52
CA LYS A 213 5.87 -4.31 -16.93
C LYS A 213 5.27 -3.32 -15.92
N ARG A 214 5.09 -3.66 -14.65
CA ARG A 214 4.52 -2.70 -13.66
C ARG A 214 5.29 -1.39 -13.60
N ALA A 215 6.62 -1.46 -13.49
CA ALA A 215 7.46 -0.26 -13.52
C ALA A 215 7.32 0.52 -14.84
N GLN A 216 7.27 -0.17 -15.99
CA GLN A 216 7.08 0.45 -17.29
C GLN A 216 5.67 1.05 -17.46
N THR A 217 4.64 0.41 -16.89
CA THR A 217 3.27 0.94 -16.91
C THR A 217 3.16 2.21 -16.06
N ILE A 218 3.78 2.22 -14.87
CA ILE A 218 3.89 3.42 -14.03
C ILE A 218 4.63 4.53 -14.80
N ALA A 219 5.71 4.19 -15.50
CA ALA A 219 6.50 5.13 -16.30
C ALA A 219 5.70 5.83 -17.43
N SER A 220 4.60 5.25 -17.88
CA SER A 220 3.74 5.82 -18.92
C SER A 220 2.68 6.82 -18.44
N ILE A 221 2.56 7.03 -17.12
CA ILE A 221 1.53 7.89 -16.53
C ILE A 221 2.05 9.31 -16.31
N PRO A 222 1.47 10.35 -16.92
CA PRO A 222 1.91 11.72 -16.68
C PRO A 222 1.36 12.27 -15.35
N ASN A 223 2.22 12.87 -14.53
CA ASN A 223 1.90 13.73 -13.37
C ASN A 223 0.98 13.13 -12.28
N ALA A 224 1.24 11.91 -11.82
CA ALA A 224 0.52 11.29 -10.71
C ALA A 224 1.19 11.54 -9.35
N ILE A 225 0.43 11.39 -8.27
CA ILE A 225 0.94 11.34 -6.89
C ILE A 225 0.71 9.91 -6.40
N ALA A 226 1.78 9.28 -5.87
CA ALA A 226 1.68 7.95 -5.25
C ALA A 226 1.21 8.08 -3.80
N ALA A 227 0.26 7.23 -3.42
CA ALA A 227 -0.23 7.04 -2.05
C ALA A 227 0.29 5.72 -1.46
#